data_411af02245be4e7b0a3bdaeda1c163b5
#
_entry.id   411af02245be4e7b0a3bdaeda1c163b5
#
_cell.length_a   1.000
_cell.length_b   1.000
_cell.length_c   1.000
_cell.angle_alpha   90.00
_cell.angle_beta   90.00
_cell.angle_gamma   90.00
#
_symmetry.space_group_name_H-M   'P 1'
#
loop_
_entity.id
_entity.type
_entity.pdbx_description
1 polymer ?
#
loop_
_entity_poly.entity_id
_entity_poly.type
_entity_poly.pdbx_seq_one_letter_code
_entity_poly.pdbx_strand_id
1 'polypeptide(L)'
;MTATITSPRPAPDSSPDVASDGASVGASVGASVGAGPERRAVLPPLRIGRHVIGSPVVLAPMAGITNRAFRRLCREYGDDGAGAGASGANCLYVSEMITTRALVERNQETMRLIEHDPEEQPRSIQLYSVDPATARAAARILVSEDRADHIDLNFGCPVPKVTRRGGGSALPWKRDLFRAIVGAVVEEGARGDVPVTVKMRVGIDADHETYLEAGLAAEAEGVAAVALHARTAAQAYSGTADWSAIRRLKEAVTSVPVLGNGDIWSAEDALRMVAETGCDGVVVGRGCLGRPWLFTDLSAAFAGSSVRVTPALGEVAEALRRHAAYLTDFYEDENRACRDIRKHIAWYLKGFPAGSELRSSLALVDSLAALDRLLATLDPAAPWPGDAAEGQRGRAGSPRHVVLPEGWLRTRELTPEQAAMVAGAELSASGG
;
A
#
# COMPACT_ATOMS: atom_id res chain seq x y z
N MET A 1 22.70 -55.49 2.03
CA MET A 1 21.62 -56.45 1.73
C MET A 1 20.45 -55.63 1.22
N THR A 2 20.41 -55.51 0.03
CA THR A 2 19.55 -55.65 -1.17
C THR A 2 18.11 -56.01 -0.89
N ALA A 3 17.15 -55.20 -1.32
CA ALA A 3 15.97 -55.66 -2.01
C ALA A 3 15.24 -54.51 -2.68
N THR A 4 15.38 -54.46 -3.97
CA THR A 4 14.63 -53.72 -4.98
C THR A 4 13.32 -54.46 -5.27
N ILE A 5 12.20 -53.80 -5.40
CA ILE A 5 11.01 -54.34 -6.09
C ILE A 5 10.47 -53.29 -7.08
N THR A 6 10.50 -53.71 -8.35
CA THR A 6 10.05 -53.04 -9.57
C THR A 6 8.56 -53.39 -9.88
N SER A 7 7.83 -52.39 -10.38
CA SER A 7 6.77 -52.34 -11.42
C SER A 7 5.83 -53.56 -11.67
N PRO A 8 4.61 -53.35 -12.31
CA PRO A 8 4.51 -52.89 -13.69
C PRO A 8 3.32 -52.00 -14.08
N ARG A 9 3.42 -51.35 -15.22
CA ARG A 9 2.36 -50.74 -16.07
C ARG A 9 1.49 -51.84 -16.72
N PRO A 10 0.28 -51.51 -17.17
CA PRO A 10 -0.17 -52.01 -18.48
C PRO A 10 -0.48 -50.91 -19.48
N ALA A 11 -0.29 -51.26 -20.74
CA ALA A 11 -0.55 -50.51 -21.96
C ALA A 11 -1.94 -50.87 -22.59
N PRO A 12 -2.31 -50.31 -23.76
CA PRO A 12 -3.65 -49.85 -24.09
C PRO A 12 -4.47 -50.86 -24.93
N ASP A 13 -5.76 -50.64 -25.05
CA ASP A 13 -6.55 -51.34 -26.08
C ASP A 13 -7.57 -50.41 -26.79
N SER A 14 -7.49 -50.46 -28.01
CA SER A 14 -8.16 -50.22 -29.26
C SER A 14 -9.65 -49.90 -29.32
N SER A 15 -9.94 -48.98 -30.27
CA SER A 15 -11.22 -48.62 -30.91
C SER A 15 -11.99 -49.81 -31.55
N PRO A 16 -13.28 -49.65 -31.97
CA PRO A 16 -13.49 -49.31 -33.35
C PRO A 16 -14.62 -48.31 -33.68
N ASP A 17 -14.50 -47.76 -34.93
CA ASP A 17 -15.45 -46.98 -35.70
C ASP A 17 -16.82 -47.60 -35.92
N VAL A 18 -17.89 -46.79 -35.99
CA VAL A 18 -18.99 -46.98 -36.93
C VAL A 18 -19.53 -45.62 -37.38
N ALA A 19 -19.58 -45.45 -38.68
CA ALA A 19 -20.18 -44.33 -39.41
C ALA A 19 -21.69 -44.54 -39.61
N SER A 20 -22.48 -43.47 -39.69
CA SER A 20 -23.25 -43.10 -40.90
C SER A 20 -24.42 -42.14 -40.64
N ASP A 21 -24.52 -41.21 -41.55
CA ASP A 21 -25.68 -40.58 -42.17
C ASP A 21 -26.47 -39.45 -41.46
N GLY A 22 -26.32 -38.34 -42.01
CA GLY A 22 -27.02 -37.29 -42.69
C GLY A 22 -28.44 -36.90 -42.25
N ALA A 23 -28.60 -35.61 -41.90
CA ALA A 23 -29.77 -34.79 -42.28
C ALA A 23 -29.46 -33.31 -42.05
N SER A 24 -29.46 -32.53 -43.11
CA SER A 24 -29.41 -31.09 -43.15
C SER A 24 -30.73 -30.48 -42.66
N VAL A 25 -30.64 -29.60 -41.64
CA VAL A 25 -31.69 -28.61 -41.36
C VAL A 25 -31.02 -27.27 -41.09
N GLY A 26 -31.35 -26.28 -41.90
CA GLY A 26 -30.86 -24.93 -41.81
C GLY A 26 -31.20 -24.26 -40.48
N ALA A 27 -30.22 -23.71 -39.82
CA ALA A 27 -30.39 -22.78 -38.69
C ALA A 27 -29.81 -21.42 -39.07
N SER A 28 -30.67 -20.45 -38.99
CA SER A 28 -30.44 -19.03 -39.16
C SER A 28 -29.24 -18.56 -38.36
N VAL A 29 -28.31 -17.86 -39.03
CA VAL A 29 -27.23 -17.11 -38.42
C VAL A 29 -27.84 -15.96 -37.62
N GLY A 30 -28.03 -16.16 -36.33
CA GLY A 30 -28.24 -15.09 -35.39
C GLY A 30 -26.93 -14.35 -35.18
N ALA A 31 -26.78 -13.15 -35.74
CA ALA A 31 -25.68 -12.26 -35.46
C ALA A 31 -25.70 -11.96 -33.94
N SER A 32 -24.70 -12.49 -33.23
CA SER A 32 -24.40 -12.03 -31.88
C SER A 32 -23.96 -10.56 -32.01
N VAL A 33 -24.81 -9.65 -31.56
CA VAL A 33 -24.48 -8.26 -31.33
C VAL A 33 -23.35 -8.29 -30.31
N GLY A 34 -22.14 -8.01 -30.76
CA GLY A 34 -21.00 -7.82 -29.86
C GLY A 34 -21.35 -6.74 -28.84
N ALA A 35 -21.28 -7.09 -27.58
CA ALA A 35 -21.38 -6.11 -26.48
C ALA A 35 -20.32 -5.05 -26.78
N GLY A 36 -20.76 -3.84 -27.08
CA GLY A 36 -19.87 -2.69 -27.19
C GLY A 36 -19.10 -2.50 -25.91
N PRO A 37 -17.96 -1.79 -25.90
CA PRO A 37 -17.16 -1.61 -24.69
C PRO A 37 -18.07 -1.04 -23.61
N GLU A 38 -18.30 -1.82 -22.54
CA GLU A 38 -18.99 -1.36 -21.35
C GLU A 38 -18.32 -0.06 -20.92
N ARG A 39 -19.07 1.03 -20.86
CA ARG A 39 -18.58 2.28 -20.28
C ARG A 39 -18.26 1.98 -18.83
N ARG A 40 -16.98 1.81 -18.52
CA ARG A 40 -16.50 1.66 -17.16
C ARG A 40 -16.95 2.90 -16.37
N ALA A 41 -17.61 2.68 -15.24
CA ALA A 41 -18.09 3.75 -14.40
C ALA A 41 -16.90 4.58 -13.93
N VAL A 42 -16.84 5.84 -14.31
CA VAL A 42 -15.88 6.81 -13.78
C VAL A 42 -16.30 7.08 -12.33
N LEU A 43 -15.42 6.76 -11.37
CA LEU A 43 -15.68 7.13 -9.98
C LEU A 43 -15.55 8.64 -9.81
N PRO A 44 -16.39 9.24 -8.93
CA PRO A 44 -16.23 10.63 -8.57
C PRO A 44 -14.90 10.85 -7.83
N PRO A 45 -14.36 12.08 -7.80
CA PRO A 45 -13.22 12.44 -6.98
C PRO A 45 -13.42 12.03 -5.52
N LEU A 46 -12.39 11.50 -4.89
CA LEU A 46 -12.42 11.07 -3.49
C LEU A 46 -12.40 12.29 -2.57
N ARG A 47 -13.33 12.36 -1.63
CA ARG A 47 -13.36 13.40 -0.59
C ARG A 47 -12.81 12.86 0.73
N ILE A 48 -11.80 13.53 1.27
CA ILE A 48 -11.23 13.27 2.61
C ILE A 48 -11.27 14.59 3.39
N GLY A 49 -12.32 14.77 4.20
CA GLY A 49 -12.58 16.06 4.83
C GLY A 49 -12.73 17.18 3.79
N ARG A 50 -11.93 18.23 3.93
CA ARG A 50 -11.88 19.37 2.99
C ARG A 50 -11.20 19.06 1.65
N HIS A 51 -10.39 17.98 1.60
CA HIS A 51 -9.60 17.68 0.40
C HIS A 51 -10.41 16.95 -0.65
N VAL A 52 -10.26 17.38 -1.89
CA VAL A 52 -10.79 16.71 -3.08
C VAL A 52 -9.62 16.11 -3.83
N ILE A 53 -9.57 14.79 -3.89
CA ILE A 53 -8.54 14.02 -4.58
C ILE A 53 -9.10 13.59 -5.93
N GLY A 54 -8.49 14.02 -7.02
CA GLY A 54 -9.01 13.88 -8.39
C GLY A 54 -9.23 12.43 -8.81
N SER A 55 -8.26 11.57 -8.53
CA SER A 55 -8.39 10.11 -8.68
C SER A 55 -8.55 9.45 -7.31
N PRO A 56 -9.43 8.46 -7.14
CA PRO A 56 -9.66 7.83 -5.84
C PRO A 56 -8.54 6.84 -5.48
N VAL A 57 -7.30 7.34 -5.50
CA VAL A 57 -6.06 6.56 -5.33
C VAL A 57 -5.21 7.15 -4.22
N VAL A 58 -4.75 6.29 -3.32
CA VAL A 58 -3.87 6.64 -2.21
C VAL A 58 -2.60 5.79 -2.26
N LEU A 59 -1.42 6.42 -2.18
CA LEU A 59 -0.17 5.71 -1.91
C LEU A 59 -0.16 5.20 -0.48
N ALA A 60 -0.05 3.89 -0.28
CA ALA A 60 0.01 3.27 1.03
C ALA A 60 1.27 3.69 1.80
N PRO A 61 1.16 4.00 3.10
CA PRO A 61 2.33 4.18 3.96
C PRO A 61 3.15 2.88 4.04
N MET A 62 4.43 2.96 3.71
CA MET A 62 5.37 1.83 3.71
C MET A 62 6.69 2.24 4.37
N ALA A 63 6.95 1.69 5.57
CA ALA A 63 8.15 2.01 6.36
C ALA A 63 9.44 1.79 5.57
N GLY A 64 10.30 2.79 5.57
CA GLY A 64 11.55 2.82 4.82
C GLY A 64 11.37 2.93 3.30
N ILE A 65 10.18 3.24 2.78
CA ILE A 65 9.88 3.34 1.36
C ILE A 65 9.24 4.69 1.01
N THR A 66 8.14 5.06 1.69
CA THR A 66 7.35 6.24 1.33
C THR A 66 7.85 7.51 2.02
N ASN A 67 9.19 7.70 2.01
CA ASN A 67 9.83 8.96 2.33
C ASN A 67 9.51 10.04 1.27
N ARG A 68 9.90 11.28 1.52
CA ARG A 68 9.67 12.42 0.62
C ARG A 68 10.11 12.15 -0.82
N ALA A 69 11.29 11.52 -1.00
CA ALA A 69 11.84 11.22 -2.32
C ALA A 69 10.94 10.29 -3.17
N PHE A 70 10.46 9.20 -2.58
CA PHE A 70 9.59 8.26 -3.29
C PHE A 70 8.19 8.83 -3.52
N ARG A 71 7.63 9.59 -2.55
CA ARG A 71 6.33 10.26 -2.72
C ARG A 71 6.38 11.28 -3.86
N ARG A 72 7.45 12.11 -3.92
CA ARG A 72 7.69 13.05 -5.02
C ARG A 72 7.68 12.34 -6.37
N LEU A 73 8.46 11.27 -6.49
CA LEU A 73 8.52 10.51 -7.74
C LEU A 73 7.16 9.93 -8.15
N CYS A 74 6.41 9.34 -7.20
CA CYS A 74 5.07 8.82 -7.48
C CYS A 74 4.08 9.93 -7.84
N ARG A 75 4.18 11.10 -7.22
CA ARG A 75 3.33 12.27 -7.50
C ARG A 75 3.55 12.79 -8.92
N GLU A 76 4.78 12.97 -9.35
CA GLU A 76 5.11 13.42 -10.70
C GLU A 76 4.45 12.51 -11.76
N TYR A 77 4.54 11.20 -11.60
CA TYR A 77 3.85 10.25 -12.48
C TYR A 77 2.33 10.29 -12.35
N GLY A 78 1.80 10.50 -11.17
CA GLY A 78 0.36 10.58 -10.95
C GLY A 78 -0.25 11.84 -11.58
N ASP A 79 0.45 12.96 -11.51
CA ASP A 79 0.02 14.23 -12.09
C ASP A 79 0.06 14.17 -13.63
N ASP A 80 1.06 13.50 -14.22
CA ASP A 80 1.13 13.23 -15.67
C ASP A 80 -0.11 12.43 -16.17
N GLY A 81 -0.66 11.57 -15.33
CA GLY A 81 -1.86 10.77 -15.64
C GLY A 81 -3.19 11.52 -15.54
N ALA A 82 -3.19 12.69 -14.89
CA ALA A 82 -4.43 13.43 -14.60
C ALA A 82 -5.02 14.19 -15.81
N GLY A 83 -4.23 14.41 -16.85
CA GLY A 83 -4.62 15.24 -17.99
C GLY A 83 -4.59 16.75 -17.68
N ALA A 84 -4.52 17.55 -18.74
CA ALA A 84 -4.49 19.01 -18.63
C ALA A 84 -5.85 19.53 -18.10
N GLY A 85 -5.85 20.14 -16.92
CA GLY A 85 -7.03 20.78 -16.33
C GLY A 85 -7.50 20.23 -14.98
N ALA A 86 -6.83 19.21 -14.41
CA ALA A 86 -7.09 18.78 -13.05
C ALA A 86 -6.68 19.88 -12.06
N SER A 87 -7.66 20.46 -11.35
CA SER A 87 -7.39 21.40 -10.27
C SER A 87 -7.30 20.61 -8.95
N GLY A 88 -6.20 20.72 -8.22
CA GLY A 88 -5.98 20.07 -6.95
C GLY A 88 -5.13 18.79 -7.05
N ALA A 89 -4.99 18.09 -5.92
CA ALA A 89 -4.23 16.84 -5.87
C ALA A 89 -4.88 15.74 -6.68
N ASN A 90 -4.11 15.09 -7.56
CA ASN A 90 -4.64 13.99 -8.34
C ASN A 90 -4.76 12.68 -7.53
N CYS A 91 -3.75 12.36 -6.72
CA CYS A 91 -3.73 11.24 -5.78
C CYS A 91 -3.28 11.72 -4.41
N LEU A 92 -3.54 10.92 -3.36
CA LEU A 92 -3.03 11.19 -2.02
C LEU A 92 -1.77 10.35 -1.74
N TYR A 93 -0.69 10.98 -1.30
CA TYR A 93 0.59 10.32 -1.04
C TYR A 93 0.91 10.35 0.46
N VAL A 94 0.70 9.22 1.16
CA VAL A 94 0.88 9.15 2.61
C VAL A 94 2.32 8.82 2.96
N SER A 95 2.88 9.52 3.97
CA SER A 95 4.23 9.28 4.46
C SER A 95 4.38 7.86 5.05
N GLU A 96 5.60 7.41 5.22
CA GLU A 96 5.86 6.28 6.09
C GLU A 96 5.45 6.57 7.54
N MET A 97 5.31 5.49 8.33
CA MET A 97 4.82 5.54 9.70
C MET A 97 5.77 6.34 10.63
N ILE A 98 5.23 7.37 11.26
CA ILE A 98 5.91 8.22 12.23
C ILE A 98 5.49 7.82 13.66
N THR A 99 6.45 7.50 14.50
CA THR A 99 6.19 7.23 15.94
C THR A 99 5.87 8.53 16.65
N THR A 100 4.69 8.61 17.29
CA THR A 100 4.24 9.83 17.98
C THR A 100 5.22 10.29 19.07
N ARG A 101 5.78 9.37 19.83
CA ARG A 101 6.78 9.69 20.86
C ARG A 101 8.02 10.36 20.28
N ALA A 102 8.59 9.81 19.20
CA ALA A 102 9.76 10.39 18.56
C ALA A 102 9.48 11.77 17.95
N LEU A 103 8.25 12.02 17.49
CA LEU A 103 7.81 13.34 17.02
C LEU A 103 7.71 14.34 18.18
N VAL A 104 7.12 13.94 19.30
CA VAL A 104 7.00 14.78 20.50
C VAL A 104 8.39 15.15 21.07
N GLU A 105 9.32 14.21 21.04
CA GLU A 105 10.72 14.43 21.44
C GLU A 105 11.55 15.17 20.39
N ARG A 106 10.98 15.48 19.22
CA ARG A 106 11.65 16.15 18.11
C ARG A 106 12.92 15.42 17.66
N ASN A 107 12.87 14.09 17.66
CA ASN A 107 13.98 13.29 17.15
C ASN A 107 14.35 13.74 15.73
N GLN A 108 15.63 13.98 15.47
CA GLN A 108 16.12 14.57 14.22
C GLN A 108 15.70 13.76 12.99
N GLU A 109 15.78 12.42 13.05
CA GLU A 109 15.35 11.56 11.95
C GLU A 109 13.84 11.65 11.73
N THR A 110 13.05 11.67 12.81
CA THR A 110 11.59 11.85 12.74
C THR A 110 11.22 13.22 12.14
N MET A 111 11.93 14.28 12.52
CA MET A 111 11.70 15.62 11.96
C MET A 111 11.98 15.65 10.46
N ARG A 112 13.02 14.95 9.96
CA ARG A 112 13.27 14.77 8.53
C ARG A 112 12.15 13.98 7.84
N LEU A 113 11.62 12.93 8.47
CA LEU A 113 10.56 12.10 7.89
C LEU A 113 9.23 12.84 7.70
N ILE A 114 8.94 13.85 8.52
CA ILE A 114 7.73 14.68 8.38
C ILE A 114 7.91 15.88 7.43
N GLU A 115 9.08 16.04 6.84
CA GLU A 115 9.27 17.04 5.80
C GLU A 115 8.57 16.63 4.51
N HIS A 116 8.04 17.60 3.81
CA HIS A 116 7.37 17.45 2.53
C HIS A 116 8.14 18.17 1.42
N ASP A 117 7.94 17.70 0.20
CA ASP A 117 8.32 18.47 -0.98
C ASP A 117 7.47 19.75 -1.04
N PRO A 118 8.02 20.92 -1.43
CA PRO A 118 7.26 22.17 -1.47
C PRO A 118 5.99 22.11 -2.33
N GLU A 119 5.95 21.23 -3.31
CA GLU A 119 4.79 21.05 -4.20
C GLU A 119 3.85 19.93 -3.72
N GLU A 120 4.16 19.23 -2.61
CA GLU A 120 3.34 18.14 -2.11
C GLU A 120 2.10 18.67 -1.37
N GLN A 121 0.93 18.49 -1.99
CA GLN A 121 -0.36 18.87 -1.43
C GLN A 121 -1.40 17.78 -1.76
N PRO A 122 -2.20 17.35 -0.76
CA PRO A 122 -2.07 17.66 0.67
C PRO A 122 -0.85 16.96 1.29
N ARG A 123 -0.21 17.60 2.28
CA ARG A 123 0.87 17.03 3.09
C ARG A 123 0.28 16.00 4.03
N SER A 124 0.53 14.73 3.77
CA SER A 124 -0.09 13.61 4.49
C SER A 124 0.91 12.85 5.35
N ILE A 125 0.68 12.83 6.67
CA ILE A 125 1.53 12.16 7.67
C ILE A 125 0.78 10.99 8.29
N GLN A 126 1.43 9.79 8.30
CA GLN A 126 0.92 8.68 9.08
C GLN A 126 1.56 8.64 10.48
N LEU A 127 0.73 8.72 11.52
CA LEU A 127 1.13 8.55 12.91
C LEU A 127 0.92 7.12 13.39
N TYR A 128 1.82 6.67 14.25
CA TYR A 128 1.71 5.45 15.04
C TYR A 128 1.83 5.78 16.53
N SER A 129 0.88 5.31 17.32
CA SER A 129 0.88 5.46 18.78
C SER A 129 0.24 4.25 19.46
N VAL A 130 0.53 4.09 20.72
CA VAL A 130 -0.14 3.19 21.67
C VAL A 130 -0.69 3.95 22.89
N ASP A 131 -0.50 5.27 22.95
CA ASP A 131 -0.93 6.13 24.04
C ASP A 131 -1.73 7.35 23.54
N PRO A 132 -2.95 7.58 24.05
CA PRO A 132 -3.79 8.70 23.60
C PRO A 132 -3.19 10.08 23.89
N ALA A 133 -2.47 10.24 25.00
CA ALA A 133 -1.88 11.54 25.38
C ALA A 133 -0.74 11.92 24.44
N THR A 134 0.14 10.96 24.12
CA THR A 134 1.24 11.16 23.17
C THR A 134 0.72 11.34 21.75
N ALA A 135 -0.33 10.60 21.36
CA ALA A 135 -0.99 10.77 20.07
C ALA A 135 -1.56 12.19 19.91
N ARG A 136 -2.26 12.69 20.93
CA ARG A 136 -2.77 14.08 21.01
C ARG A 136 -1.63 15.09 20.87
N ALA A 137 -0.55 14.92 21.61
CA ALA A 137 0.59 15.85 21.59
C ALA A 137 1.26 15.88 20.21
N ALA A 138 1.44 14.72 19.56
CA ALA A 138 1.99 14.63 18.21
C ALA A 138 1.07 15.30 17.18
N ALA A 139 -0.25 15.03 17.22
CA ALA A 139 -1.22 15.67 16.34
C ALA A 139 -1.23 17.19 16.51
N ARG A 140 -1.15 17.67 17.77
CA ARG A 140 -1.05 19.11 18.06
C ARG A 140 0.18 19.75 17.41
N ILE A 141 1.35 19.11 17.45
CA ILE A 141 2.56 19.58 16.76
C ILE A 141 2.30 19.72 15.27
N LEU A 142 1.74 18.67 14.63
CA LEU A 142 1.47 18.69 13.20
C LEU A 142 0.50 19.81 12.80
N VAL A 143 -0.54 20.03 13.59
CA VAL A 143 -1.58 21.04 13.33
C VAL A 143 -1.09 22.45 13.65
N SER A 144 -0.55 22.67 14.87
CA SER A 144 -0.20 24.03 15.34
C SER A 144 1.04 24.60 14.65
N GLU A 145 1.94 23.75 14.13
CA GLU A 145 3.12 24.18 13.41
C GLU A 145 2.93 24.11 11.87
N ASP A 146 1.69 23.90 11.41
CA ASP A 146 1.34 23.79 9.98
C ASP A 146 2.22 22.77 9.23
N ARG A 147 2.36 21.56 9.78
CA ARG A 147 3.21 20.51 9.22
C ARG A 147 2.45 19.43 8.43
N ALA A 148 1.14 19.38 8.55
CA ALA A 148 0.31 18.41 7.85
C ALA A 148 -1.05 19.00 7.48
N ASP A 149 -1.52 18.64 6.29
CA ASP A 149 -2.87 18.92 5.79
C ASP A 149 -3.80 17.73 6.02
N HIS A 150 -3.23 16.55 6.27
CA HIS A 150 -3.93 15.29 6.51
C HIS A 150 -3.12 14.42 7.47
N ILE A 151 -3.79 13.76 8.43
CA ILE A 151 -3.18 12.81 9.36
C ILE A 151 -3.83 11.44 9.15
N ASP A 152 -3.03 10.40 8.93
CA ASP A 152 -3.48 9.01 8.90
C ASP A 152 -3.01 8.27 10.16
N LEU A 153 -3.82 7.36 10.72
CA LEU A 153 -3.48 6.58 11.90
C LEU A 153 -3.20 5.13 11.53
N ASN A 154 -2.07 4.60 11.99
CA ASN A 154 -1.62 3.24 11.72
C ASN A 154 -2.20 2.22 12.70
N PHE A 155 -3.17 1.46 12.26
CA PHE A 155 -3.70 0.27 12.96
C PHE A 155 -3.55 -1.02 12.12
N GLY A 156 -2.59 -1.02 11.19
CA GLY A 156 -2.39 -2.16 10.29
C GLY A 156 -0.98 -2.75 10.28
N CYS A 157 0.00 -2.17 10.96
CA CYS A 157 1.37 -2.68 10.96
C CYS A 157 1.46 -4.05 11.67
N PRO A 158 1.90 -5.14 10.98
CA PRO A 158 1.95 -6.47 11.57
C PRO A 158 3.35 -6.85 12.09
N VAL A 159 4.29 -5.90 12.11
CA VAL A 159 5.70 -6.17 12.45
C VAL A 159 5.83 -6.50 13.95
N PRO A 160 6.57 -7.55 14.35
CA PRO A 160 6.73 -7.93 15.76
C PRO A 160 7.22 -6.81 16.68
N LYS A 161 8.07 -5.90 16.19
CA LYS A 161 8.53 -4.71 16.96
C LYS A 161 7.34 -3.82 17.40
N VAL A 162 6.26 -3.80 16.60
CA VAL A 162 5.04 -3.00 16.81
C VAL A 162 4.01 -3.80 17.62
N THR A 163 3.68 -5.01 17.17
CA THR A 163 2.59 -5.80 17.76
C THR A 163 2.90 -6.31 19.18
N ARG A 164 4.17 -6.61 19.51
CA ARG A 164 4.57 -7.00 20.87
C ARG A 164 4.33 -5.90 21.92
N ARG A 165 4.17 -4.67 21.47
CA ARG A 165 3.85 -3.50 22.31
C ARG A 165 2.35 -3.17 22.32
N GLY A 166 1.52 -4.04 21.73
CA GLY A 166 0.08 -3.83 21.61
C GLY A 166 -0.34 -2.84 20.51
N GLY A 167 0.59 -2.41 19.66
CA GLY A 167 0.32 -1.41 18.63
C GLY A 167 0.04 -1.98 17.25
N GLY A 168 -0.17 -1.10 16.27
CA GLY A 168 -0.47 -1.46 14.89
C GLY A 168 -1.71 -2.36 14.81
N SER A 169 -1.60 -3.50 14.13
CA SER A 169 -2.72 -4.44 13.94
C SER A 169 -3.20 -5.14 15.22
N ALA A 170 -2.45 -5.05 16.32
CA ALA A 170 -2.87 -5.61 17.61
C ALA A 170 -3.79 -4.65 18.39
N LEU A 171 -3.69 -3.33 18.13
CA LEU A 171 -4.32 -2.30 18.95
C LEU A 171 -5.86 -2.28 18.84
N PRO A 172 -6.49 -2.46 17.68
CA PRO A 172 -7.96 -2.45 17.56
C PRO A 172 -8.67 -3.54 18.39
N TRP A 173 -7.95 -4.55 18.86
CA TRP A 173 -8.47 -5.51 19.82
C TRP A 173 -8.84 -4.85 21.15
N LYS A 174 -8.15 -3.81 21.57
CA LYS A 174 -8.43 -3.02 22.78
C LYS A 174 -9.32 -1.82 22.42
N ARG A 175 -10.62 -2.02 22.47
CA ARG A 175 -11.66 -1.10 21.97
C ARG A 175 -11.54 0.31 22.50
N ASP A 176 -11.46 0.45 23.82
CA ASP A 176 -11.44 1.77 24.46
C ASP A 176 -10.14 2.50 24.18
N LEU A 177 -9.01 1.79 24.15
CA LEU A 177 -7.73 2.36 23.76
C LEU A 177 -7.73 2.85 22.30
N PHE A 178 -8.28 2.04 21.39
CA PHE A 178 -8.42 2.43 19.99
C PHE A 178 -9.25 3.70 19.85
N ARG A 179 -10.43 3.76 20.46
CA ARG A 179 -11.30 4.94 20.44
C ARG A 179 -10.62 6.16 21.04
N ALA A 180 -9.97 6.00 22.20
CA ALA A 180 -9.28 7.08 22.88
C ALA A 180 -8.15 7.69 22.03
N ILE A 181 -7.38 6.87 21.28
CA ILE A 181 -6.33 7.37 20.38
C ILE A 181 -6.96 8.07 19.18
N VAL A 182 -7.94 7.46 18.52
CA VAL A 182 -8.61 8.06 17.36
C VAL A 182 -9.26 9.39 17.74
N GLY A 183 -10.08 9.41 18.79
CA GLY A 183 -10.75 10.62 19.27
C GLY A 183 -9.78 11.73 19.66
N ALA A 184 -8.65 11.38 20.32
CA ALA A 184 -7.62 12.35 20.69
C ALA A 184 -7.00 13.05 19.48
N VAL A 185 -6.75 12.32 18.38
CA VAL A 185 -6.16 12.88 17.15
C VAL A 185 -7.19 13.63 16.33
N VAL A 186 -8.43 13.12 16.22
CA VAL A 186 -9.54 13.81 15.55
C VAL A 186 -9.84 15.16 16.20
N GLU A 187 -9.89 15.22 17.53
CA GLU A 187 -10.11 16.47 18.28
C GLU A 187 -9.03 17.53 18.00
N GLU A 188 -7.74 17.13 17.97
CA GLU A 188 -6.67 18.07 17.61
C GLU A 188 -6.70 18.44 16.11
N GLY A 189 -7.00 17.49 15.22
CA GLY A 189 -7.16 17.75 13.79
C GLY A 189 -8.25 18.78 13.50
N ALA A 190 -9.39 18.68 14.19
CA ALA A 190 -10.51 19.61 14.04
C ALA A 190 -10.15 21.06 14.39
N ARG A 191 -9.14 21.30 15.24
CA ARG A 191 -8.70 22.66 15.59
C ARG A 191 -8.05 23.42 14.45
N GLY A 192 -7.45 22.67 13.47
CA GLY A 192 -6.79 23.24 12.30
C GLY A 192 -7.45 22.83 10.99
N ASP A 193 -8.68 22.28 11.04
CA ASP A 193 -9.37 21.71 9.87
C ASP A 193 -8.50 20.68 9.11
N VAL A 194 -7.73 19.88 9.86
CA VAL A 194 -6.89 18.79 9.34
C VAL A 194 -7.65 17.47 9.49
N PRO A 195 -8.15 16.88 8.40
CA PRO A 195 -8.88 15.63 8.44
C PRO A 195 -7.97 14.48 8.90
N VAL A 196 -8.58 13.53 9.64
CA VAL A 196 -7.91 12.34 10.17
C VAL A 196 -8.52 11.10 9.52
N THR A 197 -7.67 10.17 9.08
CA THR A 197 -8.08 8.85 8.57
C THR A 197 -7.48 7.73 9.39
N VAL A 198 -8.00 6.52 9.25
CA VAL A 198 -7.43 5.33 9.85
C VAL A 198 -7.12 4.29 8.79
N LYS A 199 -5.95 3.64 8.91
CA LYS A 199 -5.59 2.48 8.09
C LYS A 199 -5.40 1.26 8.95
N MET A 200 -6.17 0.19 8.68
CA MET A 200 -6.19 -1.03 9.47
C MET A 200 -6.06 -2.31 8.65
N ARG A 201 -6.00 -3.45 9.32
CA ARG A 201 -6.11 -4.80 8.76
C ARG A 201 -7.40 -5.47 9.21
N VAL A 202 -7.72 -6.64 8.63
CA VAL A 202 -8.89 -7.45 9.01
C VAL A 202 -8.88 -7.78 10.51
N GLY A 203 -7.71 -8.04 11.05
CA GLY A 203 -7.53 -8.34 12.47
C GLY A 203 -6.15 -8.90 12.74
N ILE A 204 -6.00 -9.58 13.86
CA ILE A 204 -4.77 -10.23 14.29
C ILE A 204 -4.58 -11.55 13.53
N ASP A 205 -5.57 -12.40 13.56
CA ASP A 205 -5.68 -13.70 12.88
C ASP A 205 -7.15 -13.99 12.53
N ALA A 206 -7.47 -15.20 12.08
CA ALA A 206 -8.82 -15.58 11.66
C ALA A 206 -9.84 -15.61 12.82
N ASP A 207 -9.37 -15.85 14.04
CA ASP A 207 -10.23 -15.94 15.23
C ASP A 207 -10.38 -14.57 15.92
N HIS A 208 -9.54 -13.61 15.57
CA HIS A 208 -9.46 -12.28 16.21
C HIS A 208 -9.57 -11.17 15.18
N GLU A 209 -10.67 -11.18 14.42
CA GLU A 209 -11.02 -10.08 13.50
C GLU A 209 -11.49 -8.85 14.28
N THR A 210 -11.12 -7.68 13.79
CA THR A 210 -11.42 -6.39 14.47
C THR A 210 -11.99 -5.34 13.53
N TYR A 211 -11.88 -5.51 12.22
CA TYR A 211 -12.06 -4.46 11.22
C TYR A 211 -13.47 -3.84 11.21
N LEU A 212 -14.54 -4.64 11.38
CA LEU A 212 -15.90 -4.11 11.38
C LEU A 212 -16.14 -3.21 12.58
N GLU A 213 -15.81 -3.70 13.77
CA GLU A 213 -15.97 -2.95 15.00
C GLU A 213 -15.07 -1.70 15.04
N ALA A 214 -13.81 -1.85 14.61
CA ALA A 214 -12.88 -0.75 14.55
C ALA A 214 -13.27 0.30 13.49
N GLY A 215 -13.82 -0.13 12.36
CA GLY A 215 -14.33 0.78 11.32
C GLY A 215 -15.51 1.62 11.83
N LEU A 216 -16.50 0.99 12.45
CA LEU A 216 -17.64 1.68 13.07
C LEU A 216 -17.21 2.61 14.21
N ALA A 217 -16.24 2.17 15.03
CA ALA A 217 -15.71 2.99 16.11
C ALA A 217 -14.97 4.22 15.56
N ALA A 218 -14.15 4.06 14.52
CA ALA A 218 -13.45 5.16 13.87
C ALA A 218 -14.43 6.16 13.23
N GLU A 219 -15.47 5.68 12.54
CA GLU A 219 -16.55 6.51 12.00
C GLU A 219 -17.23 7.32 13.11
N ALA A 220 -17.57 6.68 14.23
CA ALA A 220 -18.21 7.35 15.38
C ALA A 220 -17.30 8.38 16.06
N GLU A 221 -15.97 8.20 16.03
CA GLU A 221 -15.00 9.18 16.52
C GLU A 221 -14.74 10.33 15.53
N GLY A 222 -15.34 10.30 14.33
CA GLY A 222 -15.32 11.40 13.37
C GLY A 222 -14.13 11.40 12.41
N VAL A 223 -13.59 10.23 12.06
CA VAL A 223 -12.56 10.15 11.00
C VAL A 223 -13.13 10.53 9.63
N ALA A 224 -12.29 11.02 8.74
CA ALA A 224 -12.67 11.43 7.40
C ALA A 224 -12.66 10.30 6.35
N ALA A 225 -12.03 9.17 6.64
CA ALA A 225 -12.07 7.93 5.85
C ALA A 225 -11.47 6.75 6.62
N VAL A 226 -11.79 5.54 6.17
CA VAL A 226 -11.27 4.28 6.70
C VAL A 226 -10.64 3.47 5.58
N ALA A 227 -9.40 3.00 5.74
CA ALA A 227 -8.71 2.15 4.77
C ALA A 227 -8.46 0.74 5.34
N LEU A 228 -8.86 -0.31 4.60
CA LEU A 228 -8.71 -1.70 5.03
C LEU A 228 -7.73 -2.46 4.13
N HIS A 229 -6.61 -2.91 4.72
CA HIS A 229 -5.82 -3.96 4.08
C HIS A 229 -6.47 -5.32 4.36
N ALA A 230 -6.97 -5.96 3.31
CA ALA A 230 -7.79 -7.18 3.37
C ALA A 230 -6.98 -8.45 3.68
N ARG A 231 -6.14 -8.38 4.70
CA ARG A 231 -5.36 -9.47 5.31
C ARG A 231 -5.30 -9.31 6.82
N THR A 232 -5.18 -10.41 7.53
CA THR A 232 -4.85 -10.39 8.97
C THR A 232 -3.37 -10.07 9.20
N ALA A 233 -2.99 -9.76 10.44
CA ALA A 233 -1.58 -9.62 10.82
C ALA A 233 -0.80 -10.93 10.66
N ALA A 234 -1.43 -12.07 10.99
CA ALA A 234 -0.84 -13.41 10.84
C ALA A 234 -0.50 -13.74 9.39
N GLN A 235 -1.35 -13.37 8.45
CA GLN A 235 -1.06 -13.53 7.02
C GLN A 235 0.12 -12.68 6.55
N ALA A 236 0.38 -11.55 7.20
CA ALA A 236 1.38 -10.57 6.77
C ALA A 236 1.20 -10.16 5.28
N TYR A 237 1.88 -10.84 4.37
CA TYR A 237 1.79 -10.65 2.91
C TYR A 237 1.53 -11.96 2.15
N SER A 238 1.31 -13.06 2.86
CA SER A 238 1.05 -14.37 2.27
C SER A 238 -0.39 -14.53 1.81
N GLY A 239 -0.62 -15.53 0.96
CA GLY A 239 -1.94 -15.83 0.41
C GLY A 239 -2.52 -14.69 -0.41
N THR A 240 -3.83 -14.68 -0.56
CA THR A 240 -4.59 -13.66 -1.29
C THR A 240 -5.31 -12.74 -0.31
N ALA A 241 -5.47 -11.47 -0.65
CA ALA A 241 -6.27 -10.52 0.13
C ALA A 241 -7.75 -10.87 -0.01
N ASP A 242 -8.47 -10.94 1.10
CA ASP A 242 -9.92 -11.21 1.11
C ASP A 242 -10.70 -9.92 0.85
N TRP A 243 -10.95 -9.60 -0.40
CA TRP A 243 -11.71 -8.40 -0.77
C TRP A 243 -13.15 -8.41 -0.24
N SER A 244 -13.70 -9.57 0.13
CA SER A 244 -15.03 -9.63 0.74
C SER A 244 -15.08 -8.89 2.10
N ALA A 245 -13.95 -8.81 2.82
CA ALA A 245 -13.84 -8.01 4.04
C ALA A 245 -13.98 -6.50 3.75
N ILE A 246 -13.44 -6.03 2.61
CA ILE A 246 -13.62 -4.63 2.19
C ILE A 246 -15.10 -4.35 1.91
N ARG A 247 -15.78 -5.25 1.20
CA ARG A 247 -17.22 -5.12 0.93
C ARG A 247 -18.02 -5.05 2.23
N ARG A 248 -17.81 -5.98 3.16
CA ARG A 248 -18.50 -5.98 4.45
C ARG A 248 -18.24 -4.71 5.25
N LEU A 249 -17.01 -4.17 5.20
CA LEU A 249 -16.71 -2.91 5.85
C LEU A 249 -17.45 -1.74 5.17
N LYS A 250 -17.51 -1.71 3.84
CA LYS A 250 -18.24 -0.68 3.08
C LYS A 250 -19.73 -0.71 3.34
N GLU A 251 -20.30 -1.89 3.54
CA GLU A 251 -21.71 -2.07 3.91
C GLU A 251 -22.00 -1.56 5.34
N ALA A 252 -21.03 -1.67 6.26
CA ALA A 252 -21.17 -1.28 7.65
C ALA A 252 -20.88 0.22 7.88
N VAL A 253 -19.81 0.75 7.27
CA VAL A 253 -19.38 2.15 7.39
C VAL A 253 -19.99 2.95 6.25
N THR A 254 -20.88 3.88 6.56
CA THR A 254 -21.74 4.53 5.54
C THR A 254 -21.58 6.05 5.45
N SER A 255 -21.06 6.71 6.49
CA SER A 255 -20.96 8.18 6.53
C SER A 255 -19.62 8.72 6.01
N VAL A 256 -18.62 7.86 5.88
CA VAL A 256 -17.28 8.23 5.39
C VAL A 256 -16.80 7.26 4.31
N PRO A 257 -15.88 7.68 3.42
CA PRO A 257 -15.29 6.80 2.43
C PRO A 257 -14.58 5.59 3.04
N VAL A 258 -14.75 4.42 2.40
CA VAL A 258 -14.01 3.19 2.68
C VAL A 258 -13.06 2.91 1.53
N LEU A 259 -11.77 2.77 1.83
CA LEU A 259 -10.71 2.56 0.84
C LEU A 259 -10.20 1.13 0.90
N GLY A 260 -10.17 0.45 -0.25
CA GLY A 260 -9.71 -0.92 -0.36
C GLY A 260 -8.19 -1.03 -0.55
N ASN A 261 -7.55 -1.99 0.12
CA ASN A 261 -6.12 -2.26 -0.01
C ASN A 261 -5.82 -3.76 0.00
N GLY A 262 -4.90 -4.18 -0.84
CA GLY A 262 -4.40 -5.56 -0.93
C GLY A 262 -4.49 -6.09 -2.36
N ASP A 263 -3.35 -6.63 -2.87
CA ASP A 263 -3.21 -7.27 -4.18
C ASP A 263 -3.64 -6.42 -5.38
N ILE A 264 -3.34 -5.13 -5.32
CA ILE A 264 -3.43 -4.21 -6.45
C ILE A 264 -2.06 -4.15 -7.09
N TRP A 265 -1.90 -4.80 -8.25
CA TRP A 265 -0.67 -4.89 -9.01
C TRP A 265 -0.75 -4.12 -10.32
N SER A 266 -1.96 -3.83 -10.79
CA SER A 266 -2.27 -3.08 -12.01
C SER A 266 -3.43 -2.11 -11.79
N ALA A 267 -3.69 -1.24 -12.75
CA ALA A 267 -4.86 -0.39 -12.76
C ALA A 267 -6.17 -1.19 -12.88
N GLU A 268 -6.13 -2.32 -13.60
CA GLU A 268 -7.26 -3.24 -13.74
C GLU A 268 -7.65 -3.87 -12.40
N ASP A 269 -6.65 -4.22 -11.54
CA ASP A 269 -6.92 -4.71 -10.19
C ASP A 269 -7.63 -3.66 -9.34
N ALA A 270 -7.23 -2.39 -9.48
CA ALA A 270 -7.87 -1.29 -8.77
C ALA A 270 -9.33 -1.10 -9.18
N LEU A 271 -9.61 -1.09 -10.49
CA LEU A 271 -10.98 -1.01 -11.03
C LEU A 271 -11.82 -2.22 -10.60
N ARG A 272 -11.23 -3.42 -10.64
CA ARG A 272 -11.90 -4.65 -10.21
C ARG A 272 -12.22 -4.63 -8.71
N MET A 273 -11.28 -4.19 -7.87
CA MET A 273 -11.53 -4.05 -6.43
C MET A 273 -12.74 -3.14 -6.16
N VAL A 274 -12.81 -1.99 -6.81
CA VAL A 274 -13.96 -1.07 -6.66
C VAL A 274 -15.25 -1.73 -7.14
N ALA A 275 -15.23 -2.38 -8.31
CA ALA A 275 -16.41 -3.04 -8.87
C ALA A 275 -16.93 -4.19 -7.99
N GLU A 276 -16.01 -4.99 -7.41
CA GLU A 276 -16.37 -6.13 -6.58
C GLU A 276 -16.78 -5.76 -5.17
N THR A 277 -16.22 -4.69 -4.61
CA THR A 277 -16.41 -4.37 -3.18
C THR A 277 -17.29 -3.15 -2.92
N GLY A 278 -17.48 -2.29 -3.93
CA GLY A 278 -18.18 -1.01 -3.78
C GLY A 278 -17.40 0.03 -2.99
N CYS A 279 -16.10 -0.18 -2.71
CA CYS A 279 -15.29 0.81 -1.99
C CYS A 279 -15.14 2.11 -2.79
N ASP A 280 -14.91 3.22 -2.11
CA ASP A 280 -14.89 4.56 -2.67
C ASP A 280 -13.54 4.94 -3.30
N GLY A 281 -12.53 4.11 -3.12
CA GLY A 281 -11.21 4.29 -3.66
C GLY A 281 -10.26 3.19 -3.22
N VAL A 282 -9.01 3.28 -3.67
CA VAL A 282 -8.00 2.24 -3.45
C VAL A 282 -6.73 2.79 -2.79
N VAL A 283 -6.09 1.94 -1.98
CA VAL A 283 -4.78 2.21 -1.39
C VAL A 283 -3.76 1.26 -2.00
N VAL A 284 -2.76 1.80 -2.70
CA VAL A 284 -1.76 1.03 -3.44
C VAL A 284 -0.44 0.99 -2.69
N GLY A 285 0.03 -0.22 -2.37
CA GLY A 285 1.31 -0.43 -1.69
C GLY A 285 2.34 -1.04 -2.62
N ARG A 286 2.64 -2.33 -2.42
CA ARG A 286 3.73 -3.04 -3.12
C ARG A 286 3.66 -3.01 -4.65
N GLY A 287 2.47 -2.78 -5.25
CA GLY A 287 2.32 -2.68 -6.71
C GLY A 287 3.16 -1.59 -7.35
N CYS A 288 3.40 -0.47 -6.65
CA CYS A 288 4.20 0.64 -7.17
C CYS A 288 5.70 0.53 -6.90
N LEU A 289 6.19 -0.51 -6.21
CA LEU A 289 7.62 -0.69 -5.93
C LEU A 289 8.42 -0.86 -7.24
N GLY A 290 9.35 0.07 -7.50
CA GLY A 290 10.10 0.13 -8.76
C GLY A 290 9.21 0.34 -9.99
N ARG A 291 8.01 0.87 -9.79
CA ARG A 291 7.01 1.15 -10.83
C ARG A 291 6.20 2.40 -10.47
N PRO A 292 6.84 3.57 -10.28
CA PRO A 292 6.14 4.78 -9.90
C PRO A 292 5.10 5.22 -10.95
N TRP A 293 5.32 4.91 -12.24
CA TRP A 293 4.36 5.14 -13.34
C TRP A 293 3.03 4.37 -13.21
N LEU A 294 2.90 3.44 -12.23
CA LEU A 294 1.62 2.85 -11.91
C LEU A 294 0.58 3.91 -11.50
N PHE A 295 1.02 5.04 -10.94
CA PHE A 295 0.11 6.14 -10.61
C PHE A 295 -0.44 6.84 -11.85
N THR A 296 0.32 6.91 -12.96
CA THR A 296 -0.20 7.33 -14.27
C THR A 296 -1.30 6.38 -14.75
N ASP A 297 -1.02 5.07 -14.69
CA ASP A 297 -1.99 4.03 -15.10
C ASP A 297 -3.28 4.08 -14.28
N LEU A 298 -3.17 4.24 -12.95
CA LEU A 298 -4.30 4.30 -12.04
C LEU A 298 -5.15 5.55 -12.31
N SER A 299 -4.52 6.71 -12.43
CA SER A 299 -5.20 7.98 -12.72
C SER A 299 -5.94 7.92 -14.06
N ALA A 300 -5.26 7.45 -15.09
CA ALA A 300 -5.85 7.26 -16.43
C ALA A 300 -7.03 6.28 -16.40
N ALA A 301 -6.90 5.16 -15.65
CA ALA A 301 -7.95 4.16 -15.55
C ALA A 301 -9.22 4.69 -14.88
N PHE A 302 -9.08 5.43 -13.77
CA PHE A 302 -10.21 6.05 -13.10
C PHE A 302 -10.81 7.22 -13.90
N ALA A 303 -10.05 7.82 -14.83
CA ALA A 303 -10.57 8.75 -15.84
C ALA A 303 -11.19 8.05 -17.06
N GLY A 304 -11.28 6.71 -17.08
CA GLY A 304 -11.90 5.92 -18.14
C GLY A 304 -10.96 5.54 -19.31
N SER A 305 -9.65 5.84 -19.22
CA SER A 305 -8.65 5.48 -20.23
C SER A 305 -8.20 4.02 -20.09
N SER A 306 -8.01 3.35 -21.21
CA SER A 306 -7.39 2.01 -21.28
C SER A 306 -5.89 2.06 -21.60
N VAL A 307 -5.33 3.24 -21.83
CA VAL A 307 -3.89 3.41 -22.11
C VAL A 307 -3.10 3.11 -20.85
N ARG A 308 -1.99 2.37 -20.99
CA ARG A 308 -1.07 2.00 -19.90
C ARG A 308 0.36 2.34 -20.29
N VAL A 309 1.15 2.71 -19.29
CA VAL A 309 2.58 3.04 -19.44
C VAL A 309 3.39 1.76 -19.48
N THR A 310 4.10 1.54 -20.58
CA THR A 310 4.99 0.38 -20.79
C THR A 310 6.39 0.90 -21.14
N PRO A 311 7.17 1.37 -20.14
CA PRO A 311 8.43 2.08 -20.40
C PRO A 311 9.51 1.13 -20.93
N ALA A 312 10.31 1.61 -21.87
CA ALA A 312 11.55 0.95 -22.26
C ALA A 312 12.56 0.97 -21.10
N LEU A 313 13.57 0.12 -21.15
CA LEU A 313 14.58 0.00 -20.08
C LEU A 313 15.31 1.33 -19.80
N GLY A 314 15.54 2.15 -20.82
CA GLY A 314 16.11 3.49 -20.65
C GLY A 314 15.27 4.41 -19.79
N GLU A 315 13.94 4.39 -19.97
CA GLU A 315 13.01 5.19 -19.17
C GLU A 315 12.92 4.67 -17.72
N VAL A 316 13.00 3.34 -17.54
CA VAL A 316 13.10 2.72 -16.20
C VAL A 316 14.40 3.10 -15.49
N ALA A 317 15.53 3.10 -16.22
CA ALA A 317 16.84 3.52 -15.71
C ALA A 317 16.81 5.00 -15.29
N GLU A 318 16.17 5.87 -16.07
CA GLU A 318 16.00 7.28 -15.72
C GLU A 318 15.12 7.47 -14.48
N ALA A 319 14.02 6.74 -14.35
CA ALA A 319 13.20 6.76 -13.13
C ALA A 319 13.99 6.30 -11.89
N LEU A 320 14.81 5.28 -12.03
CA LEU A 320 15.72 4.80 -10.97
C LEU A 320 16.75 5.87 -10.58
N ARG A 321 17.35 6.52 -11.58
CA ARG A 321 18.34 7.60 -11.40
C ARG A 321 17.69 8.80 -10.68
N ARG A 322 16.53 9.25 -11.12
CA ARG A 322 15.76 10.32 -10.46
C ARG A 322 15.43 9.98 -9.01
N HIS A 323 15.00 8.75 -8.75
CA HIS A 323 14.75 8.29 -7.38
C HIS A 323 16.02 8.40 -6.50
N ALA A 324 17.18 7.96 -7.01
CA ALA A 324 18.45 8.07 -6.30
C ALA A 324 18.85 9.52 -6.03
N ALA A 325 18.64 10.43 -7.01
CA ALA A 325 18.88 11.85 -6.85
C ALA A 325 17.97 12.48 -5.78
N TYR A 326 16.66 12.14 -5.77
CA TYR A 326 15.73 12.61 -4.74
C TYR A 326 16.04 12.07 -3.35
N LEU A 327 16.57 10.84 -3.26
CA LEU A 327 17.06 10.30 -1.99
C LEU A 327 18.31 11.06 -1.49
N THR A 328 19.18 11.50 -2.42
CA THR A 328 20.35 12.33 -2.06
C THR A 328 19.92 13.68 -1.49
N ASP A 329 18.93 14.31 -2.10
CA ASP A 329 18.31 15.54 -1.57
C ASP A 329 17.64 15.31 -0.22
N PHE A 330 16.91 14.21 -0.07
CA PHE A 330 16.21 13.86 1.18
C PHE A 330 17.17 13.57 2.34
N TYR A 331 18.25 12.84 2.10
CA TYR A 331 19.22 12.48 3.15
C TYR A 331 20.32 13.51 3.34
N GLU A 332 20.52 14.43 2.39
CA GLU A 332 21.68 15.32 2.32
C GLU A 332 23.02 14.53 2.40
N ASP A 333 22.97 13.27 1.96
CA ASP A 333 24.07 12.31 2.01
C ASP A 333 23.96 11.32 0.83
N GLU A 334 24.81 11.49 -0.18
CA GLU A 334 24.82 10.66 -1.38
C GLU A 334 25.09 9.18 -1.09
N ASN A 335 26.02 8.87 -0.17
CA ASN A 335 26.35 7.50 0.18
C ASN A 335 25.16 6.81 0.89
N ARG A 336 24.47 7.51 1.79
CA ARG A 336 23.26 7.03 2.45
C ARG A 336 22.15 6.80 1.42
N ALA A 337 21.95 7.72 0.50
CA ALA A 337 20.97 7.62 -0.58
C ALA A 337 21.24 6.41 -1.49
N CYS A 338 22.51 6.24 -1.89
CA CYS A 338 22.91 5.09 -2.71
C CYS A 338 22.74 3.75 -1.97
N ARG A 339 22.98 3.69 -0.67
CA ARG A 339 22.65 2.50 0.14
C ARG A 339 21.14 2.24 0.23
N ASP A 340 20.35 3.28 0.27
CA ASP A 340 18.90 3.16 0.32
C ASP A 340 18.30 2.70 -1.01
N ILE A 341 18.77 3.26 -2.14
CA ILE A 341 18.27 2.89 -3.48
C ILE A 341 18.51 1.41 -3.82
N ARG A 342 19.53 0.76 -3.25
CA ARG A 342 19.86 -0.65 -3.52
C ARG A 342 18.68 -1.59 -3.34
N LYS A 343 17.82 -1.35 -2.35
CA LYS A 343 16.61 -2.17 -2.11
C LYS A 343 15.57 -2.05 -3.21
N HIS A 344 15.58 -0.93 -3.96
CA HIS A 344 14.63 -0.65 -5.04
C HIS A 344 15.07 -1.20 -6.40
N ILE A 345 16.38 -1.40 -6.63
CA ILE A 345 16.95 -1.78 -7.92
C ILE A 345 16.32 -3.05 -8.49
N ALA A 346 16.18 -4.08 -7.66
CA ALA A 346 15.57 -5.34 -8.10
C ALA A 346 14.12 -5.18 -8.54
N TRP A 347 13.40 -4.22 -7.95
CA TRP A 347 12.01 -3.91 -8.32
C TRP A 347 11.92 -3.13 -9.62
N TYR A 348 12.82 -2.16 -9.85
CA TYR A 348 12.89 -1.42 -11.12
C TYR A 348 13.23 -2.33 -12.30
N LEU A 349 14.20 -3.20 -12.11
CA LEU A 349 14.70 -4.09 -13.17
C LEU A 349 13.92 -5.43 -13.28
N LYS A 350 12.75 -5.55 -12.63
CA LYS A 350 11.95 -6.78 -12.69
C LYS A 350 11.55 -7.09 -14.13
N GLY A 351 11.88 -8.32 -14.60
CA GLY A 351 11.58 -8.81 -15.94
C GLY A 351 12.58 -8.39 -17.02
N PHE A 352 13.32 -7.29 -16.83
CA PHE A 352 14.29 -6.82 -17.82
C PHE A 352 15.57 -7.68 -17.87
N PRO A 353 16.20 -7.82 -19.07
CA PRO A 353 17.42 -8.62 -19.27
C PRO A 353 18.69 -7.85 -18.83
N ALA A 354 18.80 -7.50 -17.55
CA ALA A 354 19.94 -6.73 -17.04
C ALA A 354 21.17 -7.59 -16.66
N GLY A 355 21.11 -8.92 -16.76
CA GLY A 355 22.18 -9.82 -16.38
C GLY A 355 22.46 -9.87 -14.86
N SER A 356 23.09 -10.95 -14.41
CA SER A 356 23.38 -11.16 -12.97
C SER A 356 24.54 -10.30 -12.48
N GLU A 357 25.58 -10.11 -13.30
CA GLU A 357 26.76 -9.32 -12.96
C GLU A 357 26.41 -7.84 -12.72
N LEU A 358 25.65 -7.23 -13.64
CA LEU A 358 25.19 -5.87 -13.48
C LEU A 358 24.27 -5.71 -12.25
N ARG A 359 23.35 -6.65 -12.02
CA ARG A 359 22.50 -6.63 -10.81
C ARG A 359 23.32 -6.70 -9.53
N SER A 360 24.38 -7.51 -9.50
CA SER A 360 25.28 -7.61 -8.36
C SER A 360 26.06 -6.31 -8.13
N SER A 361 26.55 -5.69 -9.21
CA SER A 361 27.25 -4.40 -9.14
C SER A 361 26.35 -3.27 -8.68
N LEU A 362 25.10 -3.20 -9.19
CA LEU A 362 24.10 -2.24 -8.78
C LEU A 362 23.70 -2.40 -7.28
N ALA A 363 23.69 -3.62 -6.76
CA ALA A 363 23.42 -3.88 -5.34
C ALA A 363 24.51 -3.36 -4.39
N LEU A 364 25.66 -2.93 -4.92
CA LEU A 364 26.79 -2.39 -4.16
C LEU A 364 27.03 -0.89 -4.43
N VAL A 365 26.25 -0.26 -5.28
CA VAL A 365 26.42 1.15 -5.68
C VAL A 365 26.50 2.08 -4.45
N ASP A 366 27.45 3.02 -4.44
CA ASP A 366 27.76 3.91 -3.32
C ASP A 366 27.82 5.41 -3.72
N SER A 367 27.69 5.69 -5.01
CA SER A 367 27.65 7.04 -5.56
C SER A 367 26.75 7.12 -6.79
N LEU A 368 26.18 8.31 -7.07
CA LEU A 368 25.38 8.56 -8.27
C LEU A 368 26.22 8.36 -9.53
N ALA A 369 27.47 8.78 -9.52
CA ALA A 369 28.39 8.55 -10.64
C ALA A 369 28.64 7.05 -10.92
N ALA A 370 28.70 6.21 -9.88
CA ALA A 370 28.79 4.76 -10.06
C ALA A 370 27.47 4.17 -10.59
N LEU A 371 26.33 4.66 -10.08
CA LEU A 371 25.01 4.29 -10.59
C LEU A 371 24.88 4.61 -12.07
N ASP A 372 25.20 5.86 -12.47
CA ASP A 372 25.13 6.32 -13.86
C ASP A 372 25.98 5.47 -14.80
N ARG A 373 27.25 5.16 -14.42
CA ARG A 373 28.11 4.27 -15.21
C ARG A 373 27.52 2.88 -15.41
N LEU A 374 26.93 2.30 -14.37
CA LEU A 374 26.31 0.98 -14.45
C LEU A 374 25.03 1.01 -15.29
N LEU A 375 24.18 2.02 -15.13
CA LEU A 375 22.96 2.16 -15.92
C LEU A 375 23.25 2.42 -17.40
N ALA A 376 24.33 3.12 -17.73
CA ALA A 376 24.77 3.35 -19.11
C ALA A 376 25.18 2.07 -19.87
N THR A 377 25.38 0.93 -19.17
CA THR A 377 25.64 -0.37 -19.81
C THR A 377 24.38 -1.10 -20.25
N LEU A 378 23.19 -0.63 -19.83
CA LEU A 378 21.92 -1.21 -20.25
C LEU A 378 21.59 -0.81 -21.70
N ASP A 379 20.88 -1.68 -22.42
CA ASP A 379 20.26 -1.34 -23.69
C ASP A 379 19.02 -0.45 -23.42
N PRO A 380 19.08 0.84 -23.70
CA PRO A 380 17.97 1.74 -23.40
C PRO A 380 16.73 1.47 -24.26
N ALA A 381 16.88 0.81 -25.40
CA ALA A 381 15.81 0.48 -26.32
C ALA A 381 15.11 -0.88 -25.99
N ALA A 382 15.63 -1.63 -25.00
CA ALA A 382 15.00 -2.88 -24.59
C ALA A 382 13.53 -2.63 -24.18
N PRO A 383 12.57 -3.30 -24.83
CA PRO A 383 11.16 -3.02 -24.65
C PRO A 383 10.66 -3.51 -23.27
N TRP A 384 9.49 -3.01 -22.87
CA TRP A 384 8.78 -3.49 -21.69
C TRP A 384 8.62 -5.02 -21.74
N PRO A 385 9.00 -5.75 -20.69
CA PRO A 385 9.02 -7.22 -20.72
C PRO A 385 7.65 -7.88 -20.50
N GLY A 386 6.56 -7.13 -20.59
CA GLY A 386 5.21 -7.66 -20.45
C GLY A 386 4.98 -8.34 -19.09
N ASP A 387 4.37 -9.52 -19.11
CA ASP A 387 3.99 -10.28 -17.90
C ASP A 387 5.17 -10.52 -16.93
N ALA A 388 6.40 -10.61 -17.42
CA ALA A 388 7.58 -10.78 -16.59
C ALA A 388 7.85 -9.59 -15.65
N ALA A 389 7.40 -8.39 -16.04
CA ALA A 389 7.47 -7.19 -15.21
C ALA A 389 6.21 -6.96 -14.38
N GLU A 390 5.13 -7.68 -14.65
CA GLU A 390 3.83 -7.50 -13.98
C GLU A 390 3.70 -8.31 -12.68
N GLY A 391 2.57 -8.16 -12.00
CA GLY A 391 2.17 -8.93 -10.82
C GLY A 391 2.99 -8.62 -9.58
N GLN A 392 3.04 -9.55 -8.65
CA GLN A 392 3.53 -9.36 -7.30
C GLN A 392 4.96 -8.82 -7.21
N ARG A 393 5.13 -7.80 -6.37
CA ARG A 393 6.40 -7.17 -6.02
C ARG A 393 6.63 -7.21 -4.51
N GLY A 394 7.87 -7.10 -4.08
CA GLY A 394 8.23 -7.18 -2.67
C GLY A 394 8.11 -8.58 -2.09
N ARG A 395 8.10 -8.68 -0.77
CA ARG A 395 8.04 -9.98 -0.08
C ARG A 395 6.64 -10.59 -0.15
N ALA A 396 6.55 -11.87 -0.51
CA ALA A 396 5.34 -12.67 -0.37
C ALA A 396 5.13 -13.05 1.10
N GLY A 397 6.16 -13.55 1.76
CA GLY A 397 6.12 -14.03 3.13
C GLY A 397 5.38 -15.37 3.30
N SER A 398 5.37 -15.85 4.53
CA SER A 398 4.55 -16.99 4.98
C SER A 398 3.69 -16.54 6.16
N PRO A 399 2.56 -17.19 6.42
CA PRO A 399 1.79 -16.95 7.63
C PRO A 399 2.68 -17.16 8.87
N ARG A 400 2.47 -16.34 9.90
CA ARG A 400 3.29 -16.39 11.11
C ARG A 400 2.45 -16.12 12.35
N HIS A 401 2.88 -16.64 13.47
CA HIS A 401 2.33 -16.26 14.76
C HIS A 401 2.58 -14.75 15.02
N VAL A 402 1.54 -14.05 15.44
CA VAL A 402 1.65 -12.63 15.80
C VAL A 402 2.16 -12.51 17.24
N VAL A 403 3.28 -11.83 17.40
CA VAL A 403 3.84 -11.59 18.74
C VAL A 403 3.04 -10.47 19.41
N LEU A 404 2.38 -10.79 20.50
CA LEU A 404 1.52 -9.89 21.27
C LEU A 404 2.02 -9.76 22.70
N PRO A 405 1.55 -8.73 23.45
CA PRO A 405 1.75 -8.69 24.91
C PRO A 405 1.11 -9.88 25.60
N GLU A 406 1.63 -10.22 26.78
CA GLU A 406 1.08 -11.34 27.56
C GLU A 406 -0.42 -11.12 27.87
N GLY A 407 -1.23 -12.13 27.65
CA GLY A 407 -2.66 -12.10 27.91
C GLY A 407 -3.45 -11.09 27.08
N TRP A 408 -2.88 -10.55 25.97
CA TRP A 408 -3.51 -9.51 25.15
C TRP A 408 -4.90 -9.89 24.65
N LEU A 409 -5.07 -11.13 24.23
CA LEU A 409 -6.34 -11.63 23.66
C LEU A 409 -7.37 -12.08 24.69
N ARG A 410 -7.05 -12.10 25.99
CA ARG A 410 -7.95 -12.58 27.05
C ARG A 410 -9.18 -11.69 27.24
N THR A 411 -9.00 -10.38 27.07
CA THR A 411 -10.06 -9.36 27.22
C THR A 411 -10.00 -8.36 26.10
N ARG A 412 -11.09 -7.62 25.88
CA ARG A 412 -11.16 -6.51 24.93
C ARG A 412 -10.77 -5.16 25.57
N GLU A 413 -10.74 -5.11 26.89
CA GLU A 413 -10.32 -3.97 27.71
C GLU A 413 -8.84 -4.13 28.12
N LEU A 414 -8.17 -3.03 28.43
CA LEU A 414 -6.84 -3.07 29.03
C LEU A 414 -6.93 -3.49 30.49
N THR A 415 -6.11 -4.46 30.91
CA THR A 415 -5.86 -4.68 32.33
C THR A 415 -4.92 -3.59 32.86
N PRO A 416 -4.86 -3.35 34.19
CA PRO A 416 -3.91 -2.40 34.77
C PRO A 416 -2.45 -2.67 34.38
N GLU A 417 -2.04 -3.93 34.32
CA GLU A 417 -0.70 -4.36 33.90
C GLU A 417 -0.45 -4.04 32.42
N GLN A 418 -1.43 -4.29 31.57
CA GLN A 418 -1.34 -3.96 30.14
C GLN A 418 -1.31 -2.44 29.92
N ALA A 419 -2.07 -1.66 30.69
CA ALA A 419 -2.03 -0.20 30.61
C ALA A 419 -0.64 0.34 31.02
N ALA A 420 -0.07 -0.17 32.09
CA ALA A 420 1.29 0.19 32.52
C ALA A 420 2.35 -0.21 31.47
N MET A 421 2.21 -1.40 30.87
CA MET A 421 3.11 -1.85 29.81
C MET A 421 3.02 -0.95 28.56
N VAL A 422 1.80 -0.60 28.11
CA VAL A 422 1.58 0.27 26.96
C VAL A 422 2.19 1.67 27.20
N ALA A 423 1.97 2.26 28.38
CA ALA A 423 2.57 3.52 28.76
C ALA A 423 4.11 3.44 28.78
N GLY A 424 4.67 2.35 29.31
CA GLY A 424 6.12 2.09 29.28
C GLY A 424 6.68 1.86 27.87
N ALA A 425 5.90 1.22 26.99
CA ALA A 425 6.28 0.99 25.60
C ALA A 425 6.37 2.29 24.80
N GLU A 426 5.51 3.25 25.06
CA GLU A 426 5.56 4.58 24.46
C GLU A 426 6.84 5.32 24.84
N LEU A 427 7.24 5.26 26.14
CA LEU A 427 8.45 5.89 26.65
C LEU A 427 9.74 5.32 26.02
N SER A 428 9.74 4.06 25.61
CA SER A 428 10.91 3.37 25.05
C SER A 428 11.00 3.40 23.51
N ALA A 429 10.08 4.08 22.83
CA ALA A 429 10.05 4.17 21.38
C ALA A 429 11.09 5.14 20.84
N SER A 430 12.37 4.84 20.99
CA SER A 430 13.41 5.44 20.16
C SER A 430 13.12 5.10 18.69
N GLY A 431 13.14 6.12 17.83
CA GLY A 431 12.84 6.04 16.41
C GLY A 431 13.40 4.77 15.75
N GLY A 432 12.54 4.09 15.00
CA GLY A 432 12.85 2.79 14.43
C GLY A 432 13.55 2.80 13.13
#